data_3f60bd5467e7763c511161fa6bdfab26
#
_entry.id   3f60bd5467e7763c511161fa6bdfab26
#
_cell.length_a   1.000
_cell.length_b   1.000
_cell.length_c   1.000
_cell.angle_alpha   90.00
_cell.angle_beta   90.00
_cell.angle_gamma   90.00
#
_symmetry.space_group_name_H-M   'P 1'
#
loop_
_entity.id
_entity.type
_entity.pdbx_description
1 polymer ?
#
loop_
_entity_poly.entity_id
_entity_poly.type
_entity_poly.pdbx_seq_one_letter_code
_entity_poly.pdbx_strand_id
1 'polypeptide(L)'
;VPLKTLLDMAGVDYKRGRFVLAEGADGSSMTRTIPMEMVESGEVIVAYGQNGEMLRPENGYPLRLVVPGVQGVSWVKYLRRIEVGDAPYASKDEAVHYIDLMPGGQHRQYSSIQECKSVITTPSGGQVLLDKGFYTISGLAWSGRGKVKKVDVSSDGGRNWRSAQLQGPVMDKC
;
A
#
# COMPACT_ATOMS: atom_id res chain seq x y z
N VAL A 1 -13.25 7.46 -8.48
CA VAL A 1 -13.41 8.91 -8.26
C VAL A 1 -12.31 9.38 -7.32
N PRO A 2 -11.54 10.45 -7.65
CA PRO A 2 -10.59 11.00 -6.70
C PRO A 2 -11.27 11.43 -5.39
N LEU A 3 -10.68 11.05 -4.26
CA LEU A 3 -11.24 11.45 -2.95
C LEU A 3 -11.24 12.96 -2.79
N LYS A 4 -10.21 13.63 -3.30
CA LYS A 4 -10.15 15.10 -3.31
C LYS A 4 -11.40 15.74 -3.91
N THR A 5 -11.87 15.23 -5.05
CA THR A 5 -13.10 15.75 -5.71
C THR A 5 -14.30 15.66 -4.78
N LEU A 6 -14.44 14.56 -4.04
CA LEU A 6 -15.56 14.40 -3.09
C LEU A 6 -15.46 15.35 -1.91
N LEU A 7 -14.24 15.58 -1.40
CA LEU A 7 -14.00 16.53 -0.32
C LEU A 7 -14.21 17.98 -0.76
N ASP A 8 -13.82 18.33 -1.98
CA ASP A 8 -14.09 19.65 -2.58
C ASP A 8 -15.62 19.91 -2.67
N MET A 9 -16.37 18.91 -3.15
CA MET A 9 -17.84 18.99 -3.21
C MET A 9 -18.49 19.10 -1.82
N ALA A 10 -17.87 18.52 -0.80
CA ALA A 10 -18.33 18.61 0.58
C ALA A 10 -17.92 19.92 1.28
N GLY A 11 -17.16 20.78 0.63
CA GLY A 11 -16.71 22.06 1.18
C GLY A 11 -15.66 21.96 2.29
N VAL A 12 -14.76 20.99 2.18
CA VAL A 12 -13.70 20.77 3.18
C VAL A 12 -12.72 21.94 3.20
N ASP A 13 -12.43 22.45 4.41
CA ASP A 13 -11.37 23.44 4.64
C ASP A 13 -10.02 22.75 4.83
N TYR A 14 -9.21 22.70 3.78
CA TYR A 14 -7.87 22.08 3.77
C TYR A 14 -6.85 22.80 4.68
N LYS A 15 -7.12 24.03 5.09
CA LYS A 15 -6.24 24.72 6.06
C LYS A 15 -6.40 24.15 7.47
N ARG A 16 -7.59 23.66 7.79
CA ARG A 16 -7.92 23.07 9.09
C ARG A 16 -7.88 21.55 9.05
N GLY A 17 -8.38 20.96 7.98
CA GLY A 17 -8.40 19.49 7.79
C GLY A 17 -7.04 18.97 7.40
N ARG A 18 -6.34 18.32 8.34
CA ARG A 18 -4.99 17.78 8.14
C ARG A 18 -4.99 16.27 7.93
N PHE A 19 -6.03 15.59 8.34
CA PHE A 19 -6.16 14.13 8.27
C PHE A 19 -7.56 13.72 7.83
N VAL A 20 -7.61 12.59 7.17
CA VAL A 20 -8.86 11.92 6.77
C VAL A 20 -8.94 10.58 7.48
N LEU A 21 -10.04 10.34 8.20
CA LEU A 21 -10.41 9.02 8.69
C LEU A 21 -11.31 8.35 7.66
N ALA A 22 -10.93 7.15 7.24
CA ALA A 22 -11.79 6.27 6.44
C ALA A 22 -12.25 5.09 7.32
N GLU A 23 -13.54 4.77 7.29
CA GLU A 23 -14.17 3.72 8.09
C GLU A 23 -14.93 2.73 7.21
N GLY A 24 -14.71 1.44 7.44
CA GLY A 24 -15.41 0.35 6.78
C GLY A 24 -16.68 -0.07 7.51
N ALA A 25 -17.63 -0.67 6.78
CA ALA A 25 -18.87 -1.24 7.31
C ALA A 25 -18.75 -2.73 7.67
N ASP A 26 -17.53 -3.24 7.77
CA ASP A 26 -17.26 -4.60 8.19
C ASP A 26 -17.45 -4.81 9.70
N GLY A 27 -17.42 -6.05 10.15
CA GLY A 27 -17.65 -6.39 11.56
C GLY A 27 -16.63 -5.80 12.53
N SER A 28 -15.43 -5.43 12.06
CA SER A 28 -14.41 -4.77 12.87
C SER A 28 -14.51 -3.24 12.84
N SER A 29 -15.34 -2.68 11.95
CA SER A 29 -15.39 -1.23 11.67
C SER A 29 -13.99 -0.67 11.43
N MET A 30 -13.24 -1.35 10.55
CA MET A 30 -11.85 -1.00 10.25
C MET A 30 -11.72 0.48 9.93
N THR A 31 -10.88 1.18 10.67
CA THR A 31 -10.61 2.61 10.48
C THR A 31 -9.15 2.86 10.18
N ARG A 32 -8.88 3.82 9.29
CA ARG A 32 -7.53 4.26 8.93
C ARG A 32 -7.44 5.76 8.77
N THR A 33 -6.39 6.31 9.33
CA THR A 33 -6.02 7.72 9.18
C THR A 33 -5.11 7.90 7.96
N ILE A 34 -5.46 8.83 7.10
CA ILE A 34 -4.69 9.18 5.90
C ILE A 34 -4.31 10.66 6.00
N PRO A 35 -3.02 11.01 5.85
CA PRO A 35 -2.60 12.40 5.78
C PRO A 35 -3.27 13.13 4.61
N MET A 36 -3.74 14.35 4.84
CA MET A 36 -4.43 15.14 3.83
C MET A 36 -3.56 15.40 2.59
N GLU A 37 -2.24 15.55 2.77
CA GLU A 37 -1.28 15.70 1.66
C GLU A 37 -1.40 14.59 0.60
N MET A 38 -1.67 13.35 1.04
CA MET A 38 -1.87 12.22 0.11
C MET A 38 -3.17 12.38 -0.68
N VAL A 39 -4.20 12.94 -0.06
CA VAL A 39 -5.49 13.21 -0.73
C VAL A 39 -5.35 14.36 -1.72
N GLU A 40 -4.64 15.42 -1.33
CA GLU A 40 -4.40 16.60 -2.18
C GLU A 40 -3.56 16.26 -3.43
N SER A 41 -2.72 15.22 -3.38
CA SER A 41 -2.01 14.73 -4.57
C SER A 41 -2.93 14.25 -5.69
N GLY A 42 -4.19 13.94 -5.37
CA GLY A 42 -5.20 13.42 -6.30
C GLY A 42 -5.07 11.92 -6.59
N GLU A 43 -4.11 11.23 -6.01
CA GLU A 43 -3.88 9.80 -6.23
C GLU A 43 -4.82 8.90 -5.42
N VAL A 44 -5.31 9.39 -4.28
CA VAL A 44 -6.26 8.65 -3.45
C VAL A 44 -7.63 8.65 -4.11
N ILE A 45 -8.19 7.46 -4.32
CA ILE A 45 -9.48 7.31 -4.98
C ILE A 45 -10.48 6.49 -4.15
N VAL A 46 -11.76 6.81 -4.31
CA VAL A 46 -12.87 5.93 -3.93
C VAL A 46 -13.26 5.13 -5.16
N ALA A 47 -13.03 3.82 -5.09
CA ALA A 47 -13.31 2.88 -6.16
C ALA A 47 -14.67 2.20 -5.94
N TYR A 48 -15.42 2.03 -7.03
CA TYR A 48 -16.68 1.27 -7.09
C TYR A 48 -16.60 0.11 -8.09
N GLY A 49 -15.51 0.03 -8.83
CA GLY A 49 -15.26 -1.02 -9.81
C GLY A 49 -13.77 -1.36 -9.90
N GLN A 50 -13.46 -2.51 -10.46
CA GLN A 50 -12.11 -3.02 -10.67
C GLN A 50 -12.09 -3.85 -11.96
N ASN A 51 -11.09 -3.61 -12.82
CA ASN A 51 -10.90 -4.36 -14.07
C ASN A 51 -12.14 -4.41 -14.99
N GLY A 52 -12.89 -3.29 -15.05
CA GLY A 52 -14.07 -3.18 -15.92
C GLY A 52 -15.36 -3.74 -15.36
N GLU A 53 -15.39 -4.25 -14.13
CA GLU A 53 -16.58 -4.75 -13.45
C GLU A 53 -16.78 -4.08 -12.08
N MET A 54 -17.96 -4.23 -11.50
CA MET A 54 -18.23 -3.79 -10.13
C MET A 54 -17.32 -4.51 -9.14
N LEU A 55 -16.99 -3.85 -8.03
CA LEU A 55 -16.26 -4.50 -6.94
C LEU A 55 -17.01 -5.76 -6.49
N ARG A 56 -16.26 -6.84 -6.29
CA ARG A 56 -16.79 -8.05 -5.66
C ARG A 56 -16.90 -7.86 -4.14
N PRO A 57 -17.76 -8.63 -3.45
CA PRO A 57 -17.88 -8.55 -1.99
C PRO A 57 -16.52 -8.67 -1.28
N GLU A 58 -15.69 -9.64 -1.64
CA GLU A 58 -14.36 -9.85 -1.08
C GLU A 58 -13.38 -8.69 -1.33
N ASN A 59 -13.61 -7.90 -2.36
CA ASN A 59 -12.82 -6.73 -2.73
C ASN A 59 -13.33 -5.42 -2.12
N GLY A 60 -14.45 -5.48 -1.37
CA GLY A 60 -15.00 -4.34 -0.63
C GLY A 60 -16.19 -3.65 -1.28
N TYR A 61 -17.04 -4.40 -2.03
CA TYR A 61 -18.31 -3.86 -2.54
C TYR A 61 -19.13 -3.19 -1.42
N PRO A 62 -19.84 -2.05 -1.64
CA PRO A 62 -19.94 -1.35 -2.93
C PRO A 62 -18.82 -0.34 -3.19
N LEU A 63 -18.12 0.12 -2.18
CA LEU A 63 -17.08 1.14 -2.26
C LEU A 63 -15.86 0.75 -1.45
N ARG A 64 -14.69 1.06 -1.98
CA ARG A 64 -13.46 0.95 -1.23
C ARG A 64 -12.55 2.15 -1.45
N LEU A 65 -11.68 2.40 -0.48
CA LEU A 65 -10.58 3.33 -0.64
C LEU A 65 -9.39 2.66 -1.32
N VAL A 66 -8.70 3.40 -2.17
CA VAL A 66 -7.42 3.01 -2.79
C VAL A 66 -6.42 4.12 -2.52
N VAL A 67 -5.32 3.77 -1.86
CA VAL A 67 -4.27 4.72 -1.43
C VAL A 67 -2.93 4.23 -1.99
N PRO A 68 -2.55 4.63 -3.20
CA PRO A 68 -1.31 4.17 -3.83
C PRO A 68 -0.08 4.44 -2.97
N GLY A 69 0.85 3.49 -2.94
CA GLY A 69 2.10 3.59 -2.18
C GLY A 69 1.97 3.26 -0.69
N VAL A 70 0.79 2.92 -0.22
CA VAL A 70 0.50 2.64 1.19
C VAL A 70 0.14 1.17 1.39
N GLN A 71 0.42 0.63 2.56
CA GLN A 71 0.08 -0.74 2.90
C GLN A 71 -1.41 -1.01 2.68
N GLY A 72 -1.73 -2.19 2.15
CA GLY A 72 -3.10 -2.58 1.76
C GLY A 72 -4.15 -2.46 2.87
N VAL A 73 -3.74 -2.52 4.13
CA VAL A 73 -4.62 -2.32 5.28
C VAL A 73 -5.24 -0.91 5.32
N SER A 74 -4.58 0.08 4.74
CA SER A 74 -5.11 1.45 4.62
C SER A 74 -6.08 1.63 3.45
N TRP A 75 -6.25 0.60 2.63
CA TRP A 75 -7.19 0.59 1.50
C TRP A 75 -8.55 0.08 1.98
N VAL A 76 -9.18 0.86 2.85
CA VAL A 76 -10.41 0.46 3.57
C VAL A 76 -11.49 -0.04 2.62
N LYS A 77 -11.93 -1.29 2.84
CA LYS A 77 -13.03 -1.94 2.14
C LYS A 77 -14.37 -1.60 2.78
N TYR A 78 -15.45 -1.79 2.01
CA TYR A 78 -16.81 -1.51 2.51
C TYR A 78 -16.96 -0.09 3.04
N LEU A 79 -16.34 0.86 2.35
CA LEU A 79 -16.24 2.24 2.81
C LEU A 79 -17.63 2.82 3.08
N ARG A 80 -17.86 3.24 4.34
CA ARG A 80 -19.15 3.81 4.78
C ARG A 80 -19.04 5.25 5.26
N ARG A 81 -17.87 5.65 5.78
CA ARG A 81 -17.69 6.96 6.38
C ARG A 81 -16.32 7.52 6.07
N ILE A 82 -16.30 8.80 5.80
CA ILE A 82 -15.09 9.61 5.70
C ILE A 82 -15.29 10.81 6.63
N GLU A 83 -14.31 11.07 7.48
CA GLU A 83 -14.29 12.20 8.39
C GLU A 83 -12.98 12.96 8.23
N VAL A 84 -13.04 14.29 8.35
CA VAL A 84 -11.86 15.16 8.24
C VAL A 84 -11.59 15.82 9.58
N GLY A 85 -10.35 15.72 10.06
CA GLY A 85 -9.92 16.29 11.34
C GLY A 85 -8.59 17.01 11.22
N ASP A 86 -8.26 17.74 12.28
CA ASP A 86 -7.02 18.52 12.41
C ASP A 86 -5.85 17.74 13.03
N ALA A 87 -6.14 16.57 13.61
CA ALA A 87 -5.18 15.67 14.22
C ALA A 87 -5.39 14.21 13.77
N PRO A 88 -4.37 13.34 13.90
CA PRO A 88 -4.53 11.90 13.65
C PRO A 88 -5.55 11.28 14.60
N TYR A 89 -6.39 10.38 14.09
CA TYR A 89 -7.48 9.79 14.86
C TYR A 89 -7.04 8.69 15.84
N ALA A 90 -5.83 8.15 15.69
CA ALA A 90 -5.28 7.10 16.55
C ALA A 90 -6.28 5.96 16.81
N SER A 91 -6.82 5.40 15.74
CA SER A 91 -7.75 4.27 15.86
C SER A 91 -7.09 3.09 16.58
N LYS A 92 -7.90 2.20 17.16
CA LYS A 92 -7.40 1.05 17.93
C LYS A 92 -6.31 0.27 17.20
N ASP A 93 -6.54 -0.06 15.94
CA ASP A 93 -5.58 -0.85 15.16
C ASP A 93 -4.31 -0.05 14.88
N GLU A 94 -4.41 1.24 14.57
CA GLU A 94 -3.26 2.10 14.33
C GLU A 94 -2.39 2.28 15.57
N ALA A 95 -3.02 2.36 16.74
CA ALA A 95 -2.32 2.57 18.01
C ALA A 95 -1.68 1.29 18.56
N VAL A 96 -2.14 0.10 18.16
CA VAL A 96 -1.72 -1.19 18.75
C VAL A 96 -0.95 -2.07 17.75
N HIS A 97 -1.44 -2.21 16.52
CA HIS A 97 -0.93 -3.22 15.59
C HIS A 97 -0.01 -2.65 14.49
N TYR A 98 -0.12 -1.36 14.19
CA TYR A 98 0.62 -0.73 13.07
C TYR A 98 1.64 0.27 13.58
N ILE A 99 2.51 -0.22 14.45
CA ILE A 99 3.64 0.51 15.04
C ILE A 99 4.92 -0.21 14.66
N ASP A 100 5.88 0.50 14.07
CA ASP A 100 7.21 -0.03 13.80
C ASP A 100 8.15 0.34 14.94
N LEU A 101 8.84 -0.65 15.49
CA LEU A 101 9.94 -0.43 16.41
C LEU A 101 11.17 0.06 15.62
N MET A 102 11.72 1.17 16.07
CA MET A 102 12.89 1.79 15.47
C MET A 102 14.12 1.58 16.33
N PRO A 103 15.33 1.64 15.77
CA PRO A 103 16.57 1.61 16.56
C PRO A 103 16.56 2.68 17.67
N GLY A 104 17.10 2.34 18.84
CA GLY A 104 17.18 3.25 19.98
C GLY A 104 15.92 3.31 20.85
N GLY A 105 15.02 2.33 20.71
CA GLY A 105 13.82 2.24 21.55
C GLY A 105 12.69 3.21 21.19
N GLN A 106 12.83 3.90 20.06
CA GLN A 106 11.77 4.73 19.51
C GLN A 106 10.76 3.86 18.74
N HIS A 107 9.58 4.40 18.51
CA HIS A 107 8.57 3.76 17.66
C HIS A 107 8.01 4.77 16.67
N ARG A 108 7.68 4.27 15.48
CA ARG A 108 6.99 5.02 14.44
C ARG A 108 5.54 4.57 14.42
N GLN A 109 4.63 5.46 14.75
CA GLN A 109 3.20 5.25 14.59
C GLN A 109 2.79 5.43 13.13
N TYR A 110 1.68 4.84 12.76
CA TYR A 110 1.10 4.96 11.41
C TYR A 110 2.07 4.50 10.31
N SER A 111 2.62 3.29 10.47
CA SER A 111 3.39 2.63 9.43
C SER A 111 2.54 2.39 8.20
N SER A 112 2.45 3.39 7.33
CA SER A 112 1.53 3.39 6.20
C SER A 112 2.22 3.15 4.87
N ILE A 113 3.40 3.74 4.64
CA ILE A 113 4.08 3.65 3.36
C ILE A 113 4.68 2.25 3.19
N GLN A 114 4.42 1.66 2.02
CA GLN A 114 4.98 0.37 1.63
C GLN A 114 6.48 0.51 1.38
N GLU A 115 7.29 -0.08 2.25
CA GLU A 115 8.74 -0.12 2.06
C GLU A 115 9.11 -1.01 0.86
N CYS A 116 10.36 -0.91 0.38
CA CYS A 116 10.85 -1.75 -0.71
C CYS A 116 10.69 -3.22 -0.39
N LYS A 117 10.09 -3.97 -1.30
CA LYS A 117 9.90 -5.41 -1.21
C LYS A 117 10.28 -6.08 -2.52
N SER A 118 10.64 -7.34 -2.41
CA SER A 118 10.85 -8.21 -3.57
C SER A 118 10.46 -9.64 -3.26
N VAL A 119 10.14 -10.39 -4.31
CA VAL A 119 9.85 -11.82 -4.24
C VAL A 119 10.42 -12.50 -5.48
N ILE A 120 11.08 -13.64 -5.28
CA ILE A 120 11.49 -14.52 -6.38
C ILE A 120 10.27 -15.35 -6.78
N THR A 121 9.89 -15.30 -8.05
CA THR A 121 8.77 -16.07 -8.61
C THR A 121 9.22 -17.33 -9.33
N THR A 122 10.47 -17.35 -9.82
CA THR A 122 11.08 -18.52 -10.46
C THR A 122 12.57 -18.60 -10.11
N PRO A 123 13.08 -19.73 -9.61
CA PRO A 123 12.32 -20.87 -9.13
C PRO A 123 11.47 -20.53 -7.90
N SER A 124 10.25 -21.04 -7.83
CA SER A 124 9.35 -20.82 -6.68
C SER A 124 9.59 -21.83 -5.57
N GLY A 125 9.04 -21.59 -4.38
CA GLY A 125 9.13 -22.51 -3.26
C GLY A 125 8.58 -23.91 -3.63
N GLY A 126 9.33 -24.96 -3.27
CA GLY A 126 9.02 -26.34 -3.62
C GLY A 126 9.42 -26.77 -5.04
N GLN A 127 9.86 -25.86 -5.89
CA GLN A 127 10.38 -26.21 -7.21
C GLN A 127 11.80 -26.80 -7.07
N VAL A 128 12.03 -27.94 -7.69
CA VAL A 128 13.34 -28.62 -7.68
C VAL A 128 13.98 -28.47 -9.05
N LEU A 129 15.22 -28.02 -9.07
CA LEU A 129 16.07 -27.98 -10.27
C LEU A 129 16.75 -29.35 -10.39
N LEU A 130 16.41 -30.13 -11.41
CA LEU A 130 16.85 -31.53 -11.51
C LEU A 130 18.32 -31.67 -11.89
N ASP A 131 18.83 -30.81 -12.74
CA ASP A 131 20.18 -30.91 -13.28
C ASP A 131 21.02 -29.64 -13.02
N LYS A 132 22.34 -29.76 -13.12
CA LYS A 132 23.24 -28.61 -13.16
C LYS A 132 23.12 -27.92 -14.52
N GLY A 133 22.94 -26.59 -14.53
CA GLY A 133 22.80 -25.83 -15.76
C GLY A 133 22.52 -24.35 -15.54
N PHE A 134 22.16 -23.70 -16.62
CA PHE A 134 21.73 -22.30 -16.57
C PHE A 134 20.23 -22.22 -16.35
N TYR A 135 19.85 -21.53 -15.30
CA TYR A 135 18.45 -21.30 -14.97
C TYR A 135 18.17 -19.80 -14.88
N THR A 136 17.01 -19.41 -15.36
CA THR A 136 16.54 -18.03 -15.19
C THR A 136 15.95 -17.85 -13.80
N ILE A 137 16.46 -16.87 -13.07
CA ILE A 137 15.83 -16.40 -11.83
C ILE A 137 15.01 -15.16 -12.19
N SER A 138 13.72 -15.19 -11.89
CA SER A 138 12.84 -14.05 -12.09
C SER A 138 12.07 -13.72 -10.83
N GLY A 139 11.60 -12.48 -10.74
CA GLY A 139 10.90 -12.00 -9.57
C GLY A 139 10.20 -10.66 -9.81
N LEU A 140 9.56 -10.20 -8.77
CA LEU A 140 8.90 -8.90 -8.72
C LEU A 140 9.55 -8.06 -7.61
N ALA A 141 9.67 -6.76 -7.86
CA ALA A 141 10.14 -5.81 -6.86
C ALA A 141 9.29 -4.53 -6.94
N TRP A 142 8.94 -3.98 -5.78
CA TRP A 142 8.09 -2.80 -5.69
C TRP A 142 8.41 -1.94 -4.49
N SER A 143 7.92 -0.70 -4.48
CA SER A 143 8.05 0.26 -3.40
C SER A 143 6.87 1.23 -3.41
N GLY A 144 6.42 1.64 -2.25
CA GLY A 144 5.44 2.71 -2.11
C GLY A 144 6.05 4.12 -2.21
N ARG A 145 7.39 4.23 -2.21
CA ARG A 145 8.08 5.52 -2.26
C ARG A 145 8.45 5.99 -3.66
N GLY A 146 8.38 5.11 -4.65
CA GLY A 146 8.73 5.44 -6.01
C GLY A 146 9.29 4.26 -6.80
N LYS A 147 9.82 4.53 -7.99
CA LYS A 147 10.36 3.52 -8.90
C LYS A 147 11.55 2.78 -8.30
N VAL A 148 11.52 1.45 -8.44
CA VAL A 148 12.68 0.61 -8.15
C VAL A 148 13.76 0.88 -9.20
N LYS A 149 14.93 1.31 -8.77
CA LYS A 149 16.07 1.62 -9.65
C LYS A 149 16.99 0.45 -9.90
N LYS A 150 17.10 -0.45 -8.94
CA LYS A 150 18.02 -1.57 -8.96
C LYS A 150 17.48 -2.73 -8.13
N VAL A 151 17.72 -3.95 -8.62
CA VAL A 151 17.50 -5.19 -7.90
C VAL A 151 18.78 -6.00 -8.00
N ASP A 152 19.30 -6.44 -6.88
CA ASP A 152 20.42 -7.36 -6.83
C ASP A 152 19.94 -8.74 -6.39
N VAL A 153 20.47 -9.80 -7.00
CA VAL A 153 20.12 -11.18 -6.74
C VAL A 153 21.37 -11.95 -6.32
N SER A 154 21.21 -12.79 -5.31
CA SER A 154 22.21 -13.75 -4.87
C SER A 154 21.72 -15.18 -5.08
N SER A 155 22.57 -16.03 -5.60
CA SER A 155 22.31 -17.48 -5.76
C SER A 155 23.12 -18.35 -4.80
N ASP A 156 23.86 -17.74 -3.85
CA ASP A 156 24.79 -18.41 -2.96
C ASP A 156 24.61 -18.03 -1.48
N GLY A 157 23.39 -17.70 -1.10
CA GLY A 157 23.05 -17.36 0.29
C GLY A 157 23.55 -15.97 0.71
N GLY A 158 23.66 -15.02 -0.23
CA GLY A 158 24.03 -13.64 0.05
C GLY A 158 25.54 -13.37 0.06
N ARG A 159 26.37 -14.34 -0.35
CA ARG A 159 27.83 -14.17 -0.42
C ARG A 159 28.25 -13.29 -1.60
N ASN A 160 27.60 -13.49 -2.75
CA ASN A 160 27.81 -12.71 -3.95
C ASN A 160 26.49 -12.20 -4.49
N TRP A 161 26.49 -10.97 -5.01
CA TRP A 161 25.32 -10.30 -5.54
C TRP A 161 25.55 -9.85 -6.97
N ARG A 162 24.56 -9.99 -7.82
CA ARG A 162 24.58 -9.53 -9.21
C ARG A 162 23.33 -8.74 -9.51
N SER A 163 23.46 -7.65 -10.25
CA SER A 163 22.32 -6.85 -10.66
C SER A 163 21.46 -7.59 -11.67
N ALA A 164 20.18 -7.65 -11.40
CA ALA A 164 19.17 -8.17 -12.31
C ALA A 164 18.84 -7.16 -13.40
N GLN A 165 18.36 -7.66 -14.54
CA GLN A 165 17.80 -6.84 -15.58
C GLN A 165 16.35 -6.49 -15.22
N LEU A 166 16.05 -5.19 -15.09
CA LEU A 166 14.68 -4.73 -14.87
C LEU A 166 13.92 -4.76 -16.19
N GLN A 167 12.69 -5.29 -16.15
CA GLN A 167 11.76 -5.34 -17.28
C GLN A 167 10.53 -4.48 -16.97
N GLY A 168 9.94 -3.89 -17.99
CA GLY A 168 8.68 -3.15 -17.84
C GLY A 168 7.47 -4.05 -17.65
N PRO A 169 6.36 -3.49 -17.16
CA PRO A 169 6.19 -2.08 -16.82
C PRO A 169 6.83 -1.73 -15.46
N VAL A 170 7.41 -0.54 -15.36
CA VAL A 170 7.94 -0.02 -14.10
C VAL A 170 6.94 0.98 -13.54
N MET A 171 6.34 0.65 -12.41
CA MET A 171 5.37 1.51 -11.74
C MET A 171 6.06 2.55 -10.87
N ASP A 172 5.46 3.74 -10.78
CA ASP A 172 5.98 4.81 -9.91
C ASP A 172 5.77 4.50 -8.43
N LYS A 173 4.66 3.82 -8.12
CA LYS A 173 4.29 3.36 -6.77
C LYS A 173 3.48 2.07 -6.88
N CYS A 174 3.47 1.26 -5.85
CA CYS A 174 2.58 0.09 -5.73
C CYS A 174 1.32 0.42 -4.91
#